data_58cc74eeb9ceb9bedec2e0a7ebcd9b24
#
_entry.id   58cc74eeb9ceb9bedec2e0a7ebcd9b24
#
_cell.length_a   1.000
_cell.length_b   1.000
_cell.length_c   1.000
_cell.angle_alpha   90.00
_cell.angle_beta   90.00
_cell.angle_gamma   90.00
#
_symmetry.space_group_name_H-M   'P 1'
#
loop_
_entity.id
_entity.type
_entity.pdbx_description
1 polymer ?
#
loop_
_entity_poly.entity_id
_entity_poly.type
_entity_poly.pdbx_seq_one_letter_code
_entity_poly.pdbx_strand_id
1 'polypeptide(L)'
;EKLLVAKEAAEHSGYRVLHALVDSLYVQREGATREDYTRIAQEIAQQTGLPMALEAVYRYVVFLPSKQHAEVPVPNRFFCVPEDGSEIKIRGLECRRHDTPPIVARMQREALAIVAEAHDYESYCRKLEEAREVLNRYLERVEDGSAPIEELIISRRMTRPPGAYKQSNATAIAARQLDRSGVELRPGEMIEYIITDADSNYSDDRYRAFTM
;
A
#
# COMPACT_ATOMS: atom_id res chain seq x y z
N GLU A 1 13.67 -21.99 5.79
CA GLU A 1 14.82 -22.77 5.27
C GLU A 1 14.95 -22.60 3.76
N LYS A 2 13.96 -22.94 2.92
CA LYS A 2 14.04 -22.84 1.45
C LYS A 2 14.31 -21.41 0.92
N LEU A 3 13.73 -20.37 1.55
CA LEU A 3 13.99 -18.98 1.17
C LEU A 3 15.46 -18.57 1.43
N LEU A 4 16.09 -19.13 2.48
CA LEU A 4 17.50 -18.87 2.77
C LEU A 4 18.38 -19.54 1.70
N VAL A 5 18.10 -20.79 1.31
CA VAL A 5 18.81 -21.47 0.21
C VAL A 5 18.66 -20.68 -1.10
N ALA A 6 17.47 -20.19 -1.40
CA ALA A 6 17.22 -19.37 -2.59
C ALA A 6 18.04 -18.06 -2.57
N LYS A 7 18.11 -17.39 -1.40
CA LYS A 7 18.93 -16.19 -1.19
C LYS A 7 20.40 -16.50 -1.43
N GLU A 8 20.94 -17.54 -0.79
CA GLU A 8 22.35 -17.94 -0.93
C GLU A 8 22.69 -18.31 -2.36
N ALA A 9 21.82 -19.03 -3.07
CA ALA A 9 22.01 -19.37 -4.48
C ALA A 9 22.11 -18.13 -5.36
N ALA A 10 21.23 -17.14 -5.16
CA ALA A 10 21.26 -15.88 -5.88
C ALA A 10 22.57 -15.11 -5.61
N GLU A 11 22.97 -15.01 -4.35
CA GLU A 11 24.20 -14.31 -3.95
C GLU A 11 25.47 -14.98 -4.50
N HIS A 12 25.55 -16.32 -4.48
CA HIS A 12 26.66 -17.07 -5.10
C HIS A 12 26.74 -16.88 -6.62
N SER A 13 25.61 -16.66 -7.28
CA SER A 13 25.55 -16.35 -8.72
C SER A 13 25.77 -14.87 -9.04
N GLY A 14 26.21 -14.06 -8.04
CA GLY A 14 26.59 -12.66 -8.22
C GLY A 14 25.40 -11.68 -8.22
N TYR A 15 24.23 -12.11 -7.75
CA TYR A 15 23.09 -11.22 -7.56
C TYR A 15 23.08 -10.63 -6.16
N ARG A 16 22.74 -9.34 -6.07
CA ARG A 16 22.41 -8.69 -4.80
C ARG A 16 20.95 -8.97 -4.45
N VAL A 17 20.69 -9.53 -3.29
CA VAL A 17 19.33 -9.70 -2.79
C VAL A 17 18.86 -8.40 -2.15
N LEU A 18 17.82 -7.79 -2.71
CA LEU A 18 17.22 -6.55 -2.23
C LEU A 18 16.14 -6.81 -1.19
N HIS A 19 15.34 -7.87 -1.41
CA HIS A 19 14.23 -8.21 -0.54
C HIS A 19 13.86 -9.68 -0.68
N ALA A 20 13.45 -10.28 0.42
CA ALA A 20 12.95 -11.64 0.48
C ALA A 20 11.65 -11.66 1.30
N LEU A 21 10.58 -12.16 0.73
CA LEU A 21 9.26 -12.18 1.34
C LEU A 21 8.61 -13.54 1.08
N VAL A 22 8.27 -14.25 2.13
CA VAL A 22 7.61 -15.57 2.18
C VAL A 22 7.88 -16.51 1.00
N ASP A 23 7.45 -16.13 -0.20
CA ASP A 23 7.44 -16.91 -1.46
C ASP A 23 8.10 -16.16 -2.64
N SER A 24 8.72 -15.03 -2.39
CA SER A 24 9.33 -14.22 -3.45
C SER A 24 10.70 -13.65 -3.05
N LEU A 25 11.57 -13.51 -4.06
CA LEU A 25 12.91 -12.97 -3.94
C LEU A 25 13.09 -11.85 -4.96
N TYR A 26 13.53 -10.69 -4.51
CA TYR A 26 13.88 -9.55 -5.36
C TYR A 26 15.39 -9.46 -5.43
N VAL A 27 15.92 -9.59 -6.63
CA VAL A 27 17.38 -9.64 -6.87
C VAL A 27 17.78 -8.61 -7.91
N GLN A 28 18.99 -8.14 -7.82
CA GLN A 28 19.60 -7.19 -8.75
C GLN A 28 20.99 -7.64 -9.15
N ARG A 29 21.29 -7.52 -10.44
CA ARG A 29 22.66 -7.60 -10.97
C ARG A 29 22.79 -6.59 -12.10
N GLU A 30 23.84 -5.77 -12.06
CA GLU A 30 24.11 -4.78 -13.08
C GLU A 30 24.33 -5.44 -14.44
N GLY A 31 23.71 -4.91 -15.49
CA GLY A 31 23.78 -5.44 -16.85
C GLY A 31 23.09 -6.79 -17.07
N ALA A 32 22.37 -7.34 -16.08
CA ALA A 32 21.65 -8.59 -16.26
C ALA A 32 20.45 -8.42 -17.19
N THR A 33 20.29 -9.37 -18.09
CA THR A 33 19.16 -9.46 -19.02
C THR A 33 18.00 -10.26 -18.42
N ARG A 34 16.84 -10.24 -19.09
CA ARG A 34 15.69 -11.06 -18.72
C ARG A 34 16.02 -12.55 -18.73
N GLU A 35 16.86 -12.98 -19.68
CA GLU A 35 17.35 -14.35 -19.80
C GLU A 35 18.24 -14.74 -18.62
N ASP A 36 19.07 -13.81 -18.12
CA ASP A 36 19.88 -14.04 -16.93
C ASP A 36 19.00 -14.23 -15.68
N TYR A 37 17.93 -13.42 -15.52
CA TYR A 37 16.97 -13.61 -14.43
C TYR A 37 16.17 -14.90 -14.55
N THR A 38 15.85 -15.33 -15.77
CA THR A 38 15.20 -16.63 -16.00
C THR A 38 16.12 -17.78 -15.61
N ARG A 39 17.40 -17.69 -15.96
CA ARG A 39 18.42 -18.70 -15.64
C ARG A 39 18.61 -18.85 -14.14
N ILE A 40 18.78 -17.73 -13.40
CA ILE A 40 18.92 -17.82 -11.93
C ILE A 40 17.65 -18.36 -11.26
N ALA A 41 16.47 -18.09 -11.77
CA ALA A 41 15.24 -18.68 -11.26
C ALA A 41 15.23 -20.22 -11.42
N GLN A 42 15.73 -20.73 -12.57
CA GLN A 42 15.89 -22.18 -12.80
C GLN A 42 16.93 -22.81 -11.87
N GLU A 43 18.06 -22.15 -11.66
CA GLU A 43 19.11 -22.62 -10.73
C GLU A 43 18.58 -22.70 -9.29
N ILE A 44 17.85 -21.68 -8.83
CA ILE A 44 17.19 -21.67 -7.53
C ILE A 44 16.16 -22.80 -7.43
N ALA A 45 15.36 -23.03 -8.48
CA ALA A 45 14.40 -24.11 -8.51
C ALA A 45 15.05 -25.49 -8.33
N GLN A 46 16.19 -25.71 -8.99
CA GLN A 46 16.95 -26.97 -8.86
C GLN A 46 17.50 -27.16 -7.45
N GLN A 47 18.07 -26.12 -6.83
CA GLN A 47 18.67 -26.20 -5.50
C GLN A 47 17.62 -26.32 -4.39
N THR A 48 16.49 -25.66 -4.54
CA THR A 48 15.42 -25.65 -3.53
C THR A 48 14.45 -26.81 -3.68
N GLY A 49 14.33 -27.37 -4.88
CA GLY A 49 13.29 -28.34 -5.24
C GLY A 49 11.89 -27.73 -5.33
N LEU A 50 11.79 -26.38 -5.42
CA LEU A 50 10.54 -25.65 -5.56
C LEU A 50 10.43 -25.02 -6.95
N PRO A 51 9.26 -25.04 -7.59
CA PRO A 51 9.08 -24.35 -8.85
C PRO A 51 9.29 -22.84 -8.67
N MET A 52 10.15 -22.25 -9.49
CA MET A 52 10.39 -20.82 -9.51
C MET A 52 10.03 -20.26 -10.89
N ALA A 53 9.41 -19.10 -10.91
CA ALA A 53 9.11 -18.35 -12.11
C ALA A 53 9.61 -16.91 -11.99
N LEU A 54 10.12 -16.36 -13.09
CA LEU A 54 10.39 -14.93 -13.20
C LEU A 54 9.04 -14.20 -13.34
N GLU A 55 8.63 -13.48 -12.29
CA GLU A 55 7.38 -12.72 -12.30
C GLU A 55 7.48 -11.51 -13.25
N ALA A 56 8.50 -10.68 -13.03
CA ALA A 56 8.73 -9.49 -13.83
C ALA A 56 10.18 -9.01 -13.71
N VAL A 57 10.63 -8.21 -14.67
CA VAL A 57 11.82 -7.37 -14.55
C VAL A 57 11.36 -5.94 -14.29
N TYR A 58 11.93 -5.30 -13.27
CA TYR A 58 11.57 -3.95 -12.86
C TYR A 58 12.68 -2.97 -13.18
N ARG A 59 12.34 -1.80 -13.69
CA ARG A 59 13.29 -0.68 -13.85
C ARG A 59 13.85 -0.25 -12.51
N TYR A 60 12.97 -0.17 -11.51
CA TYR A 60 13.34 0.12 -10.12
C TYR A 60 12.27 -0.33 -9.13
N VAL A 61 12.69 -0.45 -7.89
CA VAL A 61 11.84 -0.67 -6.73
C VAL A 61 12.08 0.43 -5.70
N VAL A 62 11.02 0.93 -5.10
CA VAL A 62 11.08 1.94 -4.02
C VAL A 62 10.45 1.38 -2.76
N PHE A 63 11.27 1.18 -1.74
CA PHE A 63 10.81 0.84 -0.40
C PHE A 63 10.55 2.13 0.37
N LEU A 64 9.32 2.28 0.88
CA LEU A 64 8.93 3.49 1.58
C LEU A 64 9.54 3.52 2.98
N PRO A 65 9.94 4.70 3.47
CA PRO A 65 10.54 4.86 4.79
C PRO A 65 9.53 4.58 5.91
N SER A 66 10.07 4.18 7.05
CA SER A 66 9.32 4.10 8.31
C SER A 66 8.91 5.50 8.78
N LYS A 67 7.71 5.61 9.36
CA LYS A 67 7.27 6.86 10.01
C LYS A 67 8.08 7.23 11.26
N GLN A 68 8.70 6.24 11.90
CA GLN A 68 9.50 6.46 13.11
C GLN A 68 10.97 6.70 12.79
N HIS A 69 11.48 6.09 11.73
CA HIS A 69 12.89 6.15 11.32
C HIS A 69 12.94 6.30 9.80
N ALA A 70 13.06 7.54 9.33
CA ALA A 70 12.98 7.86 7.89
C ALA A 70 14.11 7.19 7.06
N GLU A 71 15.24 6.86 7.66
CA GLU A 71 16.37 6.15 7.05
C GLU A 71 16.16 4.62 6.95
N VAL A 72 15.11 4.09 7.62
CA VAL A 72 14.83 2.64 7.62
C VAL A 72 13.63 2.34 6.72
N PRO A 73 13.82 1.58 5.62
CA PRO A 73 12.71 1.20 4.77
C PRO A 73 11.79 0.16 5.45
N VAL A 74 10.50 0.25 5.17
CA VAL A 74 9.51 -0.75 5.62
C VAL A 74 9.43 -1.88 4.60
N PRO A 75 9.79 -3.12 4.96
CA PRO A 75 9.87 -4.23 4.02
C PRO A 75 8.58 -4.53 3.25
N ASN A 76 7.42 -4.31 3.87
CA ASN A 76 6.11 -4.59 3.29
C ASN A 76 5.42 -3.35 2.69
N ARG A 77 6.13 -2.21 2.54
CA ARG A 77 5.62 -0.99 1.92
C ARG A 77 6.52 -0.55 0.79
N PHE A 78 6.17 -0.95 -0.42
CA PHE A 78 6.96 -0.66 -1.61
C PHE A 78 6.12 -0.65 -2.87
N PHE A 79 6.69 -0.09 -3.92
CA PHE A 79 6.18 -0.25 -5.29
C PHE A 79 7.33 -0.57 -6.24
N CYS A 80 7.01 -1.28 -7.32
CA CYS A 80 7.93 -1.64 -8.38
C CYS A 80 7.38 -1.15 -9.71
N VAL A 81 8.24 -0.59 -10.55
CA VAL A 81 7.88 -0.14 -11.89
C VAL A 81 8.42 -1.13 -12.91
N PRO A 82 7.53 -1.88 -13.60
CA PRO A 82 7.95 -2.86 -14.59
C PRO A 82 8.68 -2.23 -15.78
N GLU A 83 9.66 -2.97 -16.33
CA GLU A 83 10.41 -2.53 -17.50
C GLU A 83 9.56 -2.54 -18.78
N ASP A 84 8.63 -3.46 -18.88
CA ASP A 84 7.74 -3.66 -20.03
C ASP A 84 6.54 -2.72 -20.10
N GLY A 85 6.44 -1.77 -19.17
CA GLY A 85 5.34 -0.81 -19.10
C GLY A 85 4.02 -1.39 -18.58
N SER A 86 4.02 -2.61 -18.05
CA SER A 86 2.84 -3.18 -17.40
C SER A 86 2.49 -2.44 -16.09
N GLU A 87 1.41 -2.84 -15.44
CA GLU A 87 0.90 -2.18 -14.23
C GLU A 87 1.92 -2.18 -13.09
N ILE A 88 2.04 -1.03 -12.40
CA ILE A 88 2.90 -0.86 -11.23
C ILE A 88 2.49 -1.86 -10.15
N LYS A 89 3.45 -2.64 -9.67
CA LYS A 89 3.25 -3.52 -8.52
C LYS A 89 3.30 -2.71 -7.23
N ILE A 90 2.21 -2.71 -6.48
CA ILE A 90 2.08 -1.94 -5.22
C ILE A 90 1.87 -2.91 -4.06
N ARG A 91 2.62 -2.74 -2.97
CA ARG A 91 2.49 -3.51 -1.73
C ARG A 91 2.41 -2.58 -0.51
N GLY A 92 1.45 -2.85 0.36
CA GLY A 92 1.31 -2.21 1.67
C GLY A 92 0.99 -0.72 1.66
N LEU A 93 0.66 -0.12 0.50
CA LEU A 93 0.21 1.25 0.41
C LEU A 93 -1.31 1.34 0.60
N GLU A 94 -1.76 2.52 1.01
CA GLU A 94 -3.15 2.78 1.35
C GLU A 94 -4.11 2.52 0.17
N CYS A 95 -3.71 2.85 -1.07
CA CYS A 95 -4.51 2.62 -2.27
C CYS A 95 -4.83 1.13 -2.58
N ARG A 96 -4.19 0.21 -1.86
CA ARG A 96 -4.46 -1.25 -1.93
C ARG A 96 -5.38 -1.75 -0.81
N ARG A 97 -5.70 -0.89 0.14
CA ARG A 97 -6.53 -1.26 1.30
C ARG A 97 -8.00 -0.98 1.00
N HIS A 98 -8.87 -1.85 1.51
CA HIS A 98 -10.33 -1.71 1.34
C HIS A 98 -10.93 -0.62 2.24
N ASP A 99 -10.22 -0.23 3.29
CA ASP A 99 -10.65 0.76 4.28
C ASP A 99 -10.04 2.15 4.05
N THR A 100 -9.47 2.39 2.88
CA THR A 100 -8.95 3.70 2.48
C THR A 100 -10.02 4.49 1.76
N PRO A 101 -10.25 5.77 2.12
CA PRO A 101 -11.17 6.64 1.40
C PRO A 101 -10.82 6.70 -0.11
N PRO A 102 -11.82 6.72 -1.00
CA PRO A 102 -11.60 6.77 -2.44
C PRO A 102 -10.68 7.90 -2.88
N ILE A 103 -10.79 9.08 -2.27
CA ILE A 103 -9.95 10.25 -2.57
C ILE A 103 -8.47 9.95 -2.35
N VAL A 104 -8.10 9.31 -1.23
CA VAL A 104 -6.71 8.95 -0.90
C VAL A 104 -6.20 7.87 -1.85
N ALA A 105 -7.02 6.87 -2.15
CA ALA A 105 -6.62 5.80 -3.06
C ALA A 105 -6.39 6.32 -4.49
N ARG A 106 -7.20 7.25 -4.95
CA ARG A 106 -7.08 7.88 -6.26
C ARG A 106 -5.85 8.76 -6.32
N MET A 107 -5.66 9.64 -5.34
CA MET A 107 -4.48 10.51 -5.21
C MET A 107 -3.19 9.68 -5.25
N GLN A 108 -3.09 8.62 -4.45
CA GLN A 108 -1.89 7.77 -4.44
C GLN A 108 -1.62 7.10 -5.79
N ARG A 109 -2.67 6.59 -6.47
CA ARG A 109 -2.49 5.96 -7.79
C ARG A 109 -2.04 6.98 -8.84
N GLU A 110 -2.60 8.19 -8.84
CA GLU A 110 -2.22 9.25 -9.74
C GLU A 110 -0.76 9.69 -9.51
N ALA A 111 -0.38 9.92 -8.26
CA ALA A 111 1.01 10.24 -7.90
C ALA A 111 2.00 9.13 -8.30
N LEU A 112 1.65 7.87 -8.07
CA LEU A 112 2.49 6.73 -8.47
C LEU A 112 2.61 6.60 -9.99
N ALA A 113 1.55 6.89 -10.75
CA ALA A 113 1.60 6.88 -12.22
C ALA A 113 2.59 7.90 -12.75
N ILE A 114 2.62 9.12 -12.19
CA ILE A 114 3.59 10.16 -12.54
C ILE A 114 5.01 9.71 -12.21
N VAL A 115 5.24 9.20 -10.99
CA VAL A 115 6.57 8.73 -10.58
C VAL A 115 7.05 7.58 -11.47
N ALA A 116 6.15 6.71 -11.91
CA ALA A 116 6.49 5.57 -12.78
C ALA A 116 6.98 5.95 -14.18
N GLU A 117 6.80 7.19 -14.61
CA GLU A 117 7.38 7.69 -15.86
C GLU A 117 8.90 7.90 -15.79
N ALA A 118 9.47 7.90 -14.59
CA ALA A 118 10.91 8.09 -14.42
C ALA A 118 11.73 6.93 -14.99
N HIS A 119 12.86 7.23 -15.60
CA HIS A 119 13.79 6.25 -16.16
C HIS A 119 15.14 6.19 -15.43
N ASP A 120 15.50 7.25 -14.72
CA ASP A 120 16.72 7.39 -13.93
C ASP A 120 16.45 8.19 -12.64
N TYR A 121 17.46 8.32 -11.80
CA TYR A 121 17.33 9.00 -10.51
C TYR A 121 17.01 10.50 -10.67
N GLU A 122 17.55 11.16 -11.68
CA GLU A 122 17.29 12.59 -11.92
C GLU A 122 15.83 12.83 -12.32
N SER A 123 15.34 12.04 -13.29
CA SER A 123 13.93 12.09 -13.68
C SER A 123 12.99 11.66 -12.55
N TYR A 124 13.41 10.69 -11.71
CA TYR A 124 12.66 10.32 -10.52
C TYR A 124 12.49 11.50 -9.55
N CYS A 125 13.55 12.27 -9.27
CA CYS A 125 13.45 13.46 -8.42
C CYS A 125 12.52 14.52 -9.01
N ARG A 126 12.57 14.77 -10.31
CA ARG A 126 11.62 15.69 -10.97
C ARG A 126 10.18 15.20 -10.87
N LYS A 127 9.95 13.91 -11.13
CA LYS A 127 8.61 13.30 -11.05
C LYS A 127 8.04 13.27 -9.63
N LEU A 128 8.87 13.27 -8.59
CA LEU A 128 8.43 13.45 -7.22
C LEU A 128 7.83 14.84 -6.98
N GLU A 129 8.39 15.89 -7.56
CA GLU A 129 7.81 17.25 -7.45
C GLU A 129 6.48 17.34 -8.19
N GLU A 130 6.38 16.75 -9.40
CA GLU A 130 5.09 16.68 -10.12
C GLU A 130 4.04 15.87 -9.30
N ALA A 131 4.43 14.78 -8.67
CA ALA A 131 3.55 14.00 -7.80
C ALA A 131 3.13 14.77 -6.54
N ARG A 132 3.96 15.68 -6.04
CA ARG A 132 3.61 16.59 -4.93
C ARG A 132 2.49 17.55 -5.32
N GLU A 133 2.48 18.04 -6.56
CA GLU A 133 1.38 18.90 -7.06
C GLU A 133 0.04 18.14 -7.08
N VAL A 134 0.07 16.83 -7.39
CA VAL A 134 -1.12 15.98 -7.26
C VAL A 134 -1.63 15.97 -5.82
N LEU A 135 -0.74 15.75 -4.85
CA LEU A 135 -1.11 15.74 -3.43
C LEU A 135 -1.75 17.08 -3.02
N ASN A 136 -1.11 18.21 -3.38
CA ASN A 136 -1.61 19.55 -3.05
C ASN A 136 -3.01 19.79 -3.62
N ARG A 137 -3.26 19.45 -4.88
CA ARG A 137 -4.57 19.58 -5.52
C ARG A 137 -5.66 18.76 -4.80
N TYR A 138 -5.34 17.56 -4.32
CA TYR A 138 -6.29 16.75 -3.56
C TYR A 138 -6.51 17.29 -2.14
N LEU A 139 -5.48 17.84 -1.49
CA LEU A 139 -5.60 18.52 -0.20
C LEU A 139 -6.48 19.75 -0.29
N GLU A 140 -6.26 20.62 -1.29
CA GLU A 140 -7.11 21.80 -1.54
C GLU A 140 -8.58 21.44 -1.67
N ARG A 141 -8.92 20.36 -2.41
CA ARG A 141 -10.30 19.88 -2.54
C ARG A 141 -10.93 19.44 -1.22
N VAL A 142 -10.14 18.94 -0.30
CA VAL A 142 -10.65 18.60 1.04
C VAL A 142 -10.80 19.84 1.91
N GLU A 143 -9.84 20.76 1.86
CA GLU A 143 -9.81 21.99 2.65
C GLU A 143 -10.90 22.98 2.25
N ASP A 144 -11.18 23.14 0.95
CA ASP A 144 -12.21 24.02 0.42
C ASP A 144 -13.62 23.39 0.40
N GLY A 145 -13.74 22.11 0.78
CA GLY A 145 -15.00 21.36 0.83
C GLY A 145 -15.54 20.96 -0.56
N SER A 146 -14.76 21.07 -1.64
CA SER A 146 -15.18 20.67 -2.99
C SER A 146 -15.09 19.16 -3.24
N ALA A 147 -14.46 18.40 -2.34
CA ALA A 147 -14.44 16.95 -2.43
C ALA A 147 -15.83 16.37 -2.12
N PRO A 148 -16.44 15.58 -3.02
CA PRO A 148 -17.70 14.88 -2.74
C PRO A 148 -17.56 13.99 -1.50
N ILE A 149 -18.61 13.96 -0.68
CA ILE A 149 -18.59 13.23 0.60
C ILE A 149 -18.32 11.72 0.37
N GLU A 150 -18.81 11.17 -0.73
CA GLU A 150 -18.62 9.78 -1.13
C GLU A 150 -17.14 9.44 -1.35
N GLU A 151 -16.31 10.42 -1.69
CA GLU A 151 -14.86 10.24 -1.83
C GLU A 151 -14.13 10.19 -0.48
N LEU A 152 -14.78 10.64 0.61
CA LEU A 152 -14.23 10.68 1.97
C LEU A 152 -14.65 9.50 2.84
N ILE A 153 -15.60 8.68 2.37
CA ILE A 153 -16.16 7.56 3.14
C ILE A 153 -15.11 6.47 3.37
N ILE A 154 -15.02 6.04 4.61
CA ILE A 154 -14.24 4.89 5.05
C ILE A 154 -15.21 3.75 5.34
N SER A 155 -15.06 2.62 4.63
CA SER A 155 -15.87 1.42 4.87
C SER A 155 -15.06 0.40 5.65
N ARG A 156 -15.63 -0.10 6.77
CA ARG A 156 -14.99 -1.12 7.59
C ARG A 156 -15.97 -2.21 8.01
N ARG A 157 -15.49 -3.45 8.00
CA ARG A 157 -16.24 -4.58 8.53
C ARG A 157 -16.28 -4.54 10.05
N MET A 158 -17.47 -4.60 10.62
CA MET A 158 -17.68 -4.72 12.04
C MET A 158 -17.35 -6.15 12.51
N THR A 159 -16.51 -6.28 13.53
CA THR A 159 -16.07 -7.58 14.04
C THR A 159 -16.78 -8.02 15.33
N ARG A 160 -17.46 -7.09 16.01
CA ARG A 160 -18.15 -7.30 17.28
C ARG A 160 -19.43 -6.45 17.33
N PRO A 161 -20.42 -6.82 18.14
CA PRO A 161 -21.58 -5.94 18.40
C PRO A 161 -21.13 -4.58 18.95
N PRO A 162 -21.90 -3.49 18.75
CA PRO A 162 -21.51 -2.13 19.16
C PRO A 162 -21.05 -2.00 20.61
N GLY A 163 -21.77 -2.66 21.54
CA GLY A 163 -21.46 -2.65 22.98
C GLY A 163 -20.26 -3.52 23.41
N ALA A 164 -19.73 -4.38 22.55
CA ALA A 164 -18.66 -5.31 22.89
C ALA A 164 -17.24 -4.81 22.55
N TYR A 165 -17.11 -3.59 22.01
CA TYR A 165 -15.80 -2.99 21.74
C TYR A 165 -15.17 -2.45 23.03
N LYS A 166 -14.02 -3.01 23.41
CA LYS A 166 -13.25 -2.57 24.58
C LYS A 166 -12.53 -1.24 24.38
N GLN A 167 -12.19 -0.91 23.13
CA GLN A 167 -11.49 0.32 22.76
C GLN A 167 -12.37 1.22 21.90
N SER A 168 -12.30 2.53 22.13
CA SER A 168 -12.98 3.55 21.32
C SER A 168 -12.17 3.86 20.05
N ASN A 169 -12.12 2.90 19.11
CA ASN A 169 -11.61 3.16 17.77
C ASN A 169 -12.74 3.67 16.85
N ALA A 170 -12.37 4.17 15.66
CA ALA A 170 -13.32 4.73 14.69
C ALA A 170 -14.51 3.81 14.39
N THR A 171 -14.25 2.51 14.19
CA THR A 171 -15.29 1.51 13.94
C THR A 171 -16.26 1.37 15.12
N ALA A 172 -15.72 1.36 16.35
CA ALA A 172 -16.55 1.27 17.57
C ALA A 172 -17.41 2.52 17.78
N ILE A 173 -16.86 3.70 17.45
CA ILE A 173 -17.59 4.97 17.56
C ILE A 173 -18.72 5.02 16.54
N ALA A 174 -18.43 4.74 15.27
CA ALA A 174 -19.40 4.71 14.20
C ALA A 174 -20.52 3.67 14.48
N ALA A 175 -20.14 2.46 14.92
CA ALA A 175 -21.10 1.42 15.29
C ALA A 175 -22.05 1.88 16.41
N ARG A 176 -21.52 2.55 17.46
CA ARG A 176 -22.36 3.10 18.56
C ARG A 176 -23.25 4.24 18.11
N GLN A 177 -22.81 5.08 17.16
CA GLN A 177 -23.67 6.14 16.60
C GLN A 177 -24.85 5.55 15.83
N LEU A 178 -24.61 4.53 15.00
CA LEU A 178 -25.66 3.82 14.25
C LEU A 178 -26.64 3.10 15.21
N ASP A 179 -26.14 2.40 16.21
CA ASP A 179 -26.94 1.72 17.22
C ASP A 179 -27.86 2.71 17.99
N ARG A 180 -27.34 3.86 18.41
CA ARG A 180 -28.15 4.95 19.03
C ARG A 180 -29.19 5.51 18.07
N SER A 181 -28.97 5.45 16.77
CA SER A 181 -29.93 5.87 15.74
C SER A 181 -30.96 4.78 15.41
N GLY A 182 -30.92 3.64 16.12
CA GLY A 182 -31.86 2.53 15.92
C GLY A 182 -31.51 1.60 14.75
N VAL A 183 -30.30 1.69 14.21
CA VAL A 183 -29.83 0.78 13.16
C VAL A 183 -29.37 -0.53 13.81
N GLU A 184 -30.04 -1.62 13.45
CA GLU A 184 -29.65 -2.96 13.91
C GLU A 184 -28.38 -3.41 13.21
N LEU A 185 -27.31 -3.64 13.97
CA LEU A 185 -25.99 -4.00 13.44
C LEU A 185 -25.55 -5.38 13.92
N ARG A 186 -25.03 -6.17 12.99
CA ARG A 186 -24.51 -7.52 13.24
C ARG A 186 -23.02 -7.62 12.93
N PRO A 187 -22.25 -8.40 13.70
CA PRO A 187 -20.87 -8.72 13.34
C PRO A 187 -20.77 -9.27 11.92
N GLY A 188 -19.82 -8.75 11.14
CA GLY A 188 -19.63 -9.10 9.74
C GLY A 188 -20.20 -8.07 8.75
N GLU A 189 -21.09 -7.20 9.18
CA GLU A 189 -21.62 -6.11 8.34
C GLU A 189 -20.59 -4.99 8.14
N MET A 190 -20.74 -4.28 7.03
CA MET A 190 -19.95 -3.10 6.73
C MET A 190 -20.57 -1.89 7.38
N ILE A 191 -19.77 -1.07 7.99
CA ILE A 191 -20.15 0.26 8.47
C ILE A 191 -19.34 1.30 7.75
N GLU A 192 -19.95 2.43 7.52
CA GLU A 192 -19.36 3.55 6.80
C GLU A 192 -19.34 4.79 7.70
N TYR A 193 -18.24 5.52 7.61
CA TYR A 193 -18.05 6.76 8.37
C TYR A 193 -17.05 7.67 7.68
N ILE A 194 -17.09 8.95 8.01
CA ILE A 194 -16.08 9.94 7.65
C ILE A 194 -15.34 10.42 8.90
N ILE A 195 -14.16 10.99 8.69
CA ILE A 195 -13.45 11.76 9.71
C ILE A 195 -13.97 13.20 9.64
N THR A 196 -14.49 13.73 10.74
CA THR A 196 -15.05 15.09 10.81
C THR A 196 -14.11 16.06 11.51
N ASP A 197 -13.51 15.64 12.63
CA ASP A 197 -12.56 16.44 13.41
C ASP A 197 -11.52 15.51 14.05
N ALA A 198 -10.41 15.31 13.37
CA ALA A 198 -9.34 14.40 13.81
C ALA A 198 -8.71 14.83 15.15
N ASP A 199 -8.71 16.13 15.44
CA ASP A 199 -8.05 16.74 16.59
C ASP A 199 -8.97 16.95 17.79
N SER A 200 -10.29 16.69 17.64
CA SER A 200 -11.23 16.81 18.75
C SER A 200 -10.82 15.97 19.95
N ASN A 201 -10.97 16.55 21.14
CA ASN A 201 -10.79 15.82 22.41
C ASN A 201 -11.91 14.80 22.69
N TYR A 202 -13.06 14.95 22.03
CA TYR A 202 -14.21 14.07 22.17
C TYR A 202 -14.21 13.05 21.02
N SER A 203 -14.18 11.79 21.37
CA SER A 203 -14.08 10.71 20.38
C SER A 203 -15.29 10.65 19.42
N ASP A 204 -16.49 11.02 19.90
CA ASP A 204 -17.72 11.01 19.11
C ASP A 204 -17.73 12.12 18.04
N ASP A 205 -16.98 13.20 18.23
CA ASP A 205 -16.87 14.31 17.25
C ASP A 205 -15.88 14.02 16.14
N ARG A 206 -14.93 13.10 16.36
CA ARG A 206 -13.90 12.75 15.37
C ARG A 206 -14.44 12.02 14.15
N TYR A 207 -15.55 11.31 14.31
CA TYR A 207 -16.09 10.44 13.29
C TYR A 207 -17.60 10.59 13.19
N ARG A 208 -18.12 10.52 11.96
CA ARG A 208 -19.56 10.50 11.70
C ARG A 208 -19.93 9.29 10.88
N ALA A 209 -20.81 8.46 11.43
CA ALA A 209 -21.34 7.30 10.75
C ALA A 209 -22.32 7.71 9.64
N PHE A 210 -22.31 6.93 8.56
CA PHE A 210 -23.23 7.04 7.43
C PHE A 210 -24.21 5.89 7.43
N THR A 211 -25.46 6.20 7.12
CA THR A 211 -26.45 5.23 6.64
C THR A 211 -26.75 5.58 5.21
N MET A 212 -26.50 4.66 4.28
CA MET A 212 -27.09 4.75 2.94
C MET A 212 -28.57 4.46 2.99
#